data_64f3edabeefdb14ffeb04e20041ec433
#
_entry.id   64f3edabeefdb14ffeb04e20041ec433
#
_cell.length_a   1.000
_cell.length_b   1.000
_cell.length_c   1.000
_cell.angle_alpha   90.00
_cell.angle_beta   90.00
_cell.angle_gamma   90.00
#
_symmetry.space_group_name_H-M   'P 1'
#
loop_
_entity.id
_entity.type
_entity.pdbx_description
1 polymer ?
#
loop_
_entity_poly.entity_id
_entity_poly.type
_entity_poly.pdbx_seq_one_letter_code
_entity_poly.pdbx_strand_id
1 'polypeptide(L)'
;MAEDGLFADRYQLERRLGVGGMATVQLAMDTRLERYVAVKLLAEHLAEDSSFVSRFRREALAAARLVHPNVVQVFDFGLDEATHRNFIVMEFVDGPSCAEILRERGTLPAAEAVEILAQSCRGLDYAHRNGVVHRDVKPGNLLLNPDRMVKLADFGIAKAAEQSDITKIGSVLGTAAYLAPEQARGEPAGPASDLYALGVVAYQLLAGRLPYDAASLTDLARLQEAGPPPRLDELASGVPPALALAVARALHRDPAERYADAAEMETALRDGLRGRAPEGGTEATWAMSEDDTAATRAMGATSATSAMPRERPSQVRRRLEPLDEPAPARRPPRRPSAAPPPRKDRGGLGKWVALLLVLALAAAGFAGYQALQDSGGSGPQLREEVRGQANEAVDELRGLIEDNTQE
;
A
#
# COMPACT_ATOMS: atom_id res chain seq x y z
N MET A 1 -2.54 2.82 40.12
CA MET A 1 -4.01 2.86 40.25
C MET A 1 -4.40 4.20 39.65
N ALA A 2 -4.99 4.19 38.47
CA ALA A 2 -5.45 5.41 37.84
C ALA A 2 -6.66 5.91 38.63
N GLU A 3 -6.65 7.18 38.93
CA GLU A 3 -7.81 7.90 39.50
C GLU A 3 -9.01 7.72 38.54
N ASP A 4 -10.21 7.65 39.12
CA ASP A 4 -11.50 7.39 38.46
C ASP A 4 -11.92 8.49 37.45
N GLY A 5 -11.02 8.96 36.61
CA GLY A 5 -11.30 9.93 35.56
C GLY A 5 -11.74 9.26 34.27
N LEU A 6 -12.92 9.65 33.75
CA LEU A 6 -13.37 9.26 32.42
C LEU A 6 -12.51 9.96 31.35
N PHE A 7 -12.00 9.24 30.38
CA PHE A 7 -11.34 9.81 29.22
C PHE A 7 -12.36 10.61 28.40
N ALA A 8 -12.03 11.86 28.07
CA ALA A 8 -12.90 12.82 27.41
C ALA A 8 -14.29 12.94 28.08
N ASP A 9 -14.35 12.88 29.44
CA ASP A 9 -15.55 12.96 30.26
C ASP A 9 -16.68 11.98 29.88
N ARG A 10 -16.32 10.87 29.21
CA ARG A 10 -17.30 9.93 28.66
C ARG A 10 -16.87 8.48 28.62
N TYR A 11 -15.60 8.20 28.32
CA TYR A 11 -15.13 6.86 28.00
C TYR A 11 -14.32 6.29 29.18
N GLN A 12 -14.76 5.20 29.75
CA GLN A 12 -13.99 4.44 30.71
C GLN A 12 -13.06 3.48 29.95
N LEU A 13 -11.77 3.82 29.89
CA LEU A 13 -10.77 2.99 29.22
C LEU A 13 -10.51 1.73 30.04
N GLU A 14 -10.56 0.53 29.41
CA GLU A 14 -10.40 -0.74 30.10
C GLU A 14 -9.07 -1.43 29.73
N ARG A 15 -9.00 -2.03 28.55
CA ARG A 15 -7.84 -2.79 28.11
C ARG A 15 -7.38 -2.38 26.71
N ARG A 16 -6.11 -2.57 26.46
CA ARG A 16 -5.52 -2.33 25.15
C ARG A 16 -5.91 -3.45 24.18
N LEU A 17 -6.42 -3.07 23.00
CA LEU A 17 -6.76 -3.94 21.90
C LEU A 17 -5.60 -4.08 20.90
N GLY A 18 -4.84 -3.00 20.66
CA GLY A 18 -3.74 -3.01 19.71
C GLY A 18 -2.79 -1.82 19.89
N VAL A 19 -1.57 -1.96 19.36
CA VAL A 19 -0.56 -0.91 19.30
C VAL A 19 -0.03 -0.82 17.88
N GLY A 20 -0.08 0.36 17.30
CA GLY A 20 0.56 0.68 16.03
C GLY A 20 1.61 1.79 16.21
N GLY A 21 2.36 2.11 15.17
CA GLY A 21 3.39 3.15 15.21
C GLY A 21 2.84 4.55 15.50
N MET A 22 1.59 4.83 15.08
CA MET A 22 0.97 6.16 15.20
C MET A 22 -0.12 6.25 16.26
N ALA A 23 -0.71 5.13 16.66
CA ALA A 23 -1.85 5.13 17.56
C ALA A 23 -1.93 3.83 18.36
N THR A 24 -2.59 3.92 19.51
CA THR A 24 -2.97 2.78 20.35
C THR A 24 -4.49 2.65 20.32
N VAL A 25 -5.02 1.44 20.18
CA VAL A 25 -6.45 1.16 20.26
C VAL A 25 -6.77 0.54 21.60
N GLN A 26 -7.77 1.08 22.30
CA GLN A 26 -8.24 0.59 23.60
C GLN A 26 -9.73 0.23 23.54
N LEU A 27 -10.11 -0.82 24.27
CA LEU A 27 -11.49 -1.09 24.61
C LEU A 27 -11.92 -0.05 25.64
N ALA A 28 -13.11 0.51 25.47
CA ALA A 28 -13.67 1.43 26.43
C ALA A 28 -15.20 1.22 26.57
N MET A 29 -15.72 1.52 27.77
CA MET A 29 -17.16 1.66 27.99
C MET A 29 -17.57 3.12 27.71
N ASP A 30 -18.46 3.34 26.77
CA ASP A 30 -19.17 4.61 26.59
C ASP A 30 -20.23 4.73 27.70
N THR A 31 -19.94 5.48 28.75
CA THR A 31 -20.80 5.58 29.92
C THR A 31 -22.13 6.30 29.68
N ARG A 32 -22.24 7.06 28.54
CA ARG A 32 -23.48 7.75 28.19
C ARG A 32 -24.44 6.86 27.40
N LEU A 33 -23.90 5.91 26.59
CA LEU A 33 -24.70 5.01 25.75
C LEU A 33 -24.68 3.57 26.29
N GLU A 34 -23.98 3.29 27.36
CA GLU A 34 -23.85 1.99 28.04
C GLU A 34 -23.46 0.87 27.08
N ARG A 35 -22.44 1.15 26.22
CA ARG A 35 -21.94 0.18 25.24
C ARG A 35 -20.42 0.17 25.15
N TYR A 36 -19.86 -0.97 24.78
CA TYR A 36 -18.45 -1.05 24.45
C TYR A 36 -18.12 -0.40 23.10
N VAL A 37 -17.00 0.29 23.06
CA VAL A 37 -16.45 0.95 21.88
C VAL A 37 -14.93 0.71 21.82
N ALA A 38 -14.35 0.84 20.63
CA ALA A 38 -12.92 0.92 20.46
C ALA A 38 -12.49 2.40 20.36
N VAL A 39 -11.54 2.81 21.17
CA VAL A 39 -10.98 4.16 21.19
C VAL A 39 -9.56 4.12 20.65
N LYS A 40 -9.34 4.71 19.47
CA LYS A 40 -8.02 4.86 18.83
C LYS A 40 -7.42 6.18 19.28
N LEU A 41 -6.32 6.11 20.02
CA LEU A 41 -5.63 7.26 20.62
C LEU A 41 -4.40 7.58 19.79
N LEU A 42 -4.24 8.81 19.34
CA LEU A 42 -3.00 9.26 18.70
C LEU A 42 -1.83 9.14 19.69
N ALA A 43 -0.67 8.68 19.23
CA ALA A 43 0.51 8.54 20.06
C ALA A 43 0.99 9.91 20.56
N GLU A 44 1.40 10.01 21.83
CA GLU A 44 1.79 11.27 22.47
C GLU A 44 2.86 12.03 21.70
N HIS A 45 3.90 11.33 21.25
CA HIS A 45 5.00 11.95 20.50
C HIS A 45 4.59 12.52 19.13
N LEU A 46 3.35 12.25 18.66
CA LEU A 46 2.77 12.78 17.42
C LEU A 46 1.67 13.82 17.67
N ALA A 47 1.26 14.01 18.92
CA ALA A 47 0.16 14.91 19.27
C ALA A 47 0.49 16.39 19.02
N GLU A 48 1.76 16.78 19.10
CA GLU A 48 2.24 18.13 18.82
C GLU A 48 2.47 18.42 17.34
N ASP A 49 2.62 17.38 16.50
CA ASP A 49 2.79 17.55 15.06
C ASP A 49 1.45 17.73 14.37
N SER A 50 1.18 18.99 13.98
CA SER A 50 -0.06 19.37 13.30
C SER A 50 -0.35 18.58 12.01
N SER A 51 0.69 18.05 11.35
CA SER A 51 0.55 17.24 10.15
C SER A 51 -0.03 15.86 10.47
N PHE A 52 0.38 15.24 11.57
CA PHE A 52 -0.19 13.97 12.06
C PHE A 52 -1.61 14.14 12.59
N VAL A 53 -1.86 15.16 13.38
CA VAL A 53 -3.22 15.49 13.86
C VAL A 53 -4.18 15.73 12.69
N SER A 54 -3.76 16.50 11.69
CA SER A 54 -4.57 16.76 10.50
C SER A 54 -4.86 15.49 9.68
N ARG A 55 -3.90 14.55 9.57
CA ARG A 55 -4.05 13.26 8.91
C ARG A 55 -5.02 12.37 9.69
N PHE A 56 -4.82 12.25 10.99
CA PHE A 56 -5.67 11.48 11.91
C PHE A 56 -7.14 11.94 11.85
N ARG A 57 -7.36 13.27 11.84
CA ARG A 57 -8.69 13.87 11.66
C ARG A 57 -9.30 13.54 10.30
N ARG A 58 -8.51 13.60 9.21
CA ARG A 58 -9.01 13.28 7.86
C ARG A 58 -9.41 11.81 7.75
N GLU A 59 -8.64 10.90 8.36
CA GLU A 59 -8.97 9.47 8.47
C GLU A 59 -10.34 9.29 9.13
N ALA A 60 -10.53 9.90 10.32
CA ALA A 60 -11.80 9.85 11.03
C ALA A 60 -12.99 10.36 10.19
N LEU A 61 -12.84 11.54 9.56
CA LEU A 61 -13.90 12.17 8.77
C LEU A 61 -14.26 11.37 7.52
N ALA A 62 -13.32 10.69 6.89
CA ALA A 62 -13.60 9.88 5.71
C ALA A 62 -14.26 8.55 6.11
N ALA A 63 -13.76 7.88 7.16
CA ALA A 63 -14.36 6.66 7.68
C ALA A 63 -15.76 6.88 8.28
N ALA A 64 -16.01 8.03 8.92
CA ALA A 64 -17.31 8.36 9.50
C ALA A 64 -18.46 8.47 8.47
N ARG A 65 -18.12 8.69 7.19
CA ARG A 65 -19.12 8.72 6.10
C ARG A 65 -19.54 7.33 5.63
N LEU A 66 -18.80 6.30 6.01
CA LEU A 66 -19.04 4.94 5.56
C LEU A 66 -19.94 4.22 6.57
N VAL A 67 -21.15 3.87 6.13
CA VAL A 67 -22.11 3.08 6.92
C VAL A 67 -22.43 1.81 6.16
N HIS A 68 -21.75 0.72 6.51
CA HIS A 68 -21.89 -0.57 5.83
C HIS A 68 -21.61 -1.74 6.79
N PRO A 69 -22.33 -2.87 6.70
CA PRO A 69 -22.12 -4.00 7.61
C PRO A 69 -20.70 -4.55 7.61
N ASN A 70 -19.98 -4.45 6.49
CA ASN A 70 -18.58 -4.92 6.39
C ASN A 70 -17.54 -3.79 6.58
N VAL A 71 -17.90 -2.67 7.19
CA VAL A 71 -16.99 -1.57 7.55
C VAL A 71 -17.16 -1.25 9.02
N VAL A 72 -16.07 -1.07 9.75
CA VAL A 72 -16.08 -0.60 11.14
C VAL A 72 -16.65 0.82 11.18
N GLN A 73 -17.72 1.02 11.92
CA GLN A 73 -18.39 2.31 12.03
C GLN A 73 -17.60 3.26 12.93
N VAL A 74 -17.29 4.46 12.46
CA VAL A 74 -16.77 5.55 13.29
C VAL A 74 -17.93 6.30 13.92
N PHE A 75 -17.87 6.52 15.23
CA PHE A 75 -18.92 7.15 16.02
C PHE A 75 -18.59 8.58 16.41
N ASP A 76 -17.30 8.86 16.72
CA ASP A 76 -16.90 10.17 17.23
C ASP A 76 -15.41 10.42 16.94
N PHE A 77 -15.02 11.70 17.00
CA PHE A 77 -13.64 12.17 16.93
C PHE A 77 -13.51 13.37 17.85
N GLY A 78 -12.46 13.42 18.68
CA GLY A 78 -12.28 14.50 19.62
C GLY A 78 -10.83 14.70 20.08
N LEU A 79 -10.68 15.66 20.96
CA LEU A 79 -9.48 15.93 21.75
C LEU A 79 -9.85 15.76 23.22
N ASP A 80 -9.12 14.94 23.94
CA ASP A 80 -9.17 14.87 25.40
C ASP A 80 -8.36 16.02 25.98
N GLU A 81 -9.02 16.97 26.66
CA GLU A 81 -8.37 18.16 27.17
C GLU A 81 -7.40 17.86 28.33
N ALA A 82 -7.67 16.81 29.11
CA ALA A 82 -6.84 16.45 30.26
C ALA A 82 -5.48 15.87 29.83
N THR A 83 -5.44 15.06 28.77
CA THR A 83 -4.22 14.42 28.26
C THR A 83 -3.69 15.05 26.97
N HIS A 84 -4.38 16.05 26.40
CA HIS A 84 -4.10 16.66 25.09
C HIS A 84 -3.97 15.65 23.95
N ARG A 85 -4.74 14.54 23.99
CA ARG A 85 -4.68 13.48 22.99
C ARG A 85 -5.88 13.50 22.07
N ASN A 86 -5.63 13.50 20.76
CA ASN A 86 -6.67 13.29 19.76
C ASN A 86 -7.09 11.81 19.75
N PHE A 87 -8.39 11.57 19.58
CA PHE A 87 -8.95 10.22 19.57
C PHE A 87 -10.04 10.04 18.52
N ILE A 88 -10.23 8.79 18.09
CA ILE A 88 -11.34 8.33 17.25
C ILE A 88 -12.08 7.26 18.04
N VAL A 89 -13.40 7.38 18.14
CA VAL A 89 -14.27 6.37 18.72
C VAL A 89 -14.93 5.60 17.60
N MET A 90 -14.86 4.29 17.66
CA MET A 90 -15.38 3.41 16.62
C MET A 90 -16.03 2.15 17.21
N GLU A 91 -16.74 1.44 16.38
CA GLU A 91 -17.33 0.14 16.68
C GLU A 91 -16.28 -0.81 17.26
N PHE A 92 -16.57 -1.38 18.41
CA PHE A 92 -15.82 -2.50 18.95
C PHE A 92 -16.31 -3.78 18.27
N VAL A 93 -15.40 -4.47 17.61
CA VAL A 93 -15.65 -5.79 17.01
C VAL A 93 -15.16 -6.84 17.99
N ASP A 94 -16.09 -7.58 18.58
CA ASP A 94 -15.76 -8.64 19.53
C ASP A 94 -15.39 -9.93 18.78
N GLY A 95 -14.10 -10.06 18.44
CA GLY A 95 -13.59 -11.23 17.75
C GLY A 95 -12.20 -11.02 17.17
N PRO A 96 -11.59 -12.08 16.62
CA PRO A 96 -10.22 -12.04 16.14
C PRO A 96 -10.09 -11.31 14.81
N SER A 97 -8.91 -10.78 14.57
CA SER A 97 -8.47 -10.38 13.23
C SER A 97 -8.06 -11.60 12.38
N CYS A 98 -8.09 -11.47 11.05
CA CYS A 98 -7.52 -12.50 10.17
C CYS A 98 -6.04 -12.76 10.45
N ALA A 99 -5.28 -11.78 10.97
CA ALA A 99 -3.90 -11.98 11.37
C ALA A 99 -3.77 -12.92 12.58
N GLU A 100 -4.68 -12.82 13.54
CA GLU A 100 -4.72 -13.73 14.70
C GLU A 100 -5.14 -15.13 14.28
N ILE A 101 -6.14 -15.23 13.40
CA ILE A 101 -6.58 -16.54 12.84
C ILE A 101 -5.42 -17.21 12.08
N LEU A 102 -4.69 -16.47 11.24
CA LEU A 102 -3.52 -16.99 10.53
C LEU A 102 -2.43 -17.47 11.49
N ARG A 103 -2.15 -16.72 12.55
CA ARG A 103 -1.14 -17.09 13.55
C ARG A 103 -1.52 -18.38 14.28
N GLU A 104 -2.81 -18.60 14.54
CA GLU A 104 -3.32 -19.78 15.25
C GLU A 104 -3.45 -21.01 14.35
N ARG A 105 -3.93 -20.82 13.12
CA ARG A 105 -4.33 -21.92 12.22
C ARG A 105 -3.39 -22.15 11.05
N GLY A 106 -2.52 -21.18 10.74
CA GLY A 106 -1.61 -21.19 9.59
C GLY A 106 -2.32 -20.93 8.27
N THR A 107 -3.33 -21.70 7.94
CA THR A 107 -4.13 -21.58 6.69
C THR A 107 -5.62 -21.76 6.97
N LEU A 108 -6.44 -21.36 6.00
CA LEU A 108 -7.89 -21.55 6.02
C LEU A 108 -8.35 -22.47 4.88
N PRO A 109 -9.42 -23.26 5.09
CA PRO A 109 -10.10 -23.94 4.00
C PRO A 109 -10.58 -22.91 2.93
N ALA A 110 -10.52 -23.29 1.65
CA ALA A 110 -10.85 -22.41 0.54
C ALA A 110 -12.25 -21.73 0.68
N ALA A 111 -13.25 -22.50 1.13
CA ALA A 111 -14.60 -21.96 1.33
C ALA A 111 -14.67 -20.88 2.42
N GLU A 112 -13.92 -21.05 3.52
CA GLU A 112 -13.86 -20.07 4.61
C GLU A 112 -13.09 -18.82 4.18
N ALA A 113 -11.95 -18.99 3.52
CA ALA A 113 -11.18 -17.89 2.98
C ALA A 113 -11.99 -17.05 1.96
N VAL A 114 -12.68 -17.70 1.03
CA VAL A 114 -13.52 -17.01 0.03
C VAL A 114 -14.67 -16.26 0.69
N GLU A 115 -15.29 -16.78 1.75
CA GLU A 115 -16.36 -16.04 2.45
C GLU A 115 -15.84 -14.78 3.14
N ILE A 116 -14.66 -14.83 3.77
CA ILE A 116 -13.97 -13.65 4.34
C ILE A 116 -13.67 -12.63 3.25
N LEU A 117 -13.07 -13.06 2.14
CA LEU A 117 -12.68 -12.21 1.03
C LEU A 117 -13.90 -11.56 0.35
N ALA A 118 -14.96 -12.32 0.15
CA ALA A 118 -16.20 -11.83 -0.46
C ALA A 118 -16.86 -10.73 0.39
N GLN A 119 -16.87 -10.89 1.71
CA GLN A 119 -17.35 -9.86 2.62
C GLN A 119 -16.44 -8.62 2.60
N SER A 120 -15.13 -8.82 2.53
CA SER A 120 -14.16 -7.73 2.38
C SER A 120 -14.36 -6.97 1.06
N CYS A 121 -14.61 -7.68 -0.05
CA CYS A 121 -14.94 -7.06 -1.34
C CYS A 121 -16.19 -6.16 -1.24
N ARG A 122 -17.24 -6.60 -0.55
CA ARG A 122 -18.46 -5.78 -0.36
C ARG A 122 -18.17 -4.48 0.39
N GLY A 123 -17.36 -4.55 1.44
CA GLY A 123 -16.95 -3.37 2.19
C GLY A 123 -16.08 -2.42 1.36
N LEU A 124 -15.13 -2.95 0.58
CA LEU A 124 -14.27 -2.17 -0.33
C LEU A 124 -15.10 -1.55 -1.47
N ASP A 125 -15.99 -2.30 -2.11
CA ASP A 125 -16.84 -1.79 -3.17
C ASP A 125 -17.67 -0.59 -2.70
N TYR A 126 -18.27 -0.72 -1.49
CA TYR A 126 -19.01 0.37 -0.89
C TYR A 126 -18.13 1.60 -0.62
N ALA A 127 -16.93 1.41 -0.07
CA ALA A 127 -16.00 2.50 0.20
C ALA A 127 -15.55 3.19 -1.09
N HIS A 128 -15.17 2.42 -2.12
CA HIS A 128 -14.71 2.92 -3.42
C HIS A 128 -15.81 3.74 -4.12
N ARG A 129 -17.05 3.29 -4.11
CA ARG A 129 -18.20 4.05 -4.66
C ARG A 129 -18.46 5.37 -3.92
N ASN A 130 -18.06 5.45 -2.65
CA ASN A 130 -18.12 6.69 -1.86
C ASN A 130 -16.84 7.52 -1.94
N GLY A 131 -15.93 7.21 -2.88
CA GLY A 131 -14.68 7.96 -3.11
C GLY A 131 -13.60 7.72 -2.05
N VAL A 132 -13.71 6.66 -1.24
CA VAL A 132 -12.75 6.32 -0.19
C VAL A 132 -11.96 5.07 -0.58
N VAL A 133 -10.64 5.21 -0.68
CA VAL A 133 -9.68 4.11 -0.89
C VAL A 133 -9.10 3.71 0.46
N HIS A 134 -9.02 2.41 0.74
CA HIS A 134 -8.60 1.90 2.05
C HIS A 134 -7.09 2.07 2.31
N ARG A 135 -6.24 1.75 1.34
CA ARG A 135 -4.78 1.94 1.31
C ARG A 135 -3.97 1.13 2.34
N ASP A 136 -4.61 0.37 3.20
CA ASP A 136 -3.96 -0.48 4.22
C ASP A 136 -4.70 -1.81 4.41
N VAL A 137 -5.13 -2.43 3.31
CA VAL A 137 -5.74 -3.77 3.36
C VAL A 137 -4.69 -4.79 3.76
N LYS A 138 -4.92 -5.46 4.90
CA LYS A 138 -4.05 -6.51 5.45
C LYS A 138 -4.83 -7.38 6.44
N PRO A 139 -4.37 -8.57 6.81
CA PRO A 139 -5.10 -9.45 7.72
C PRO A 139 -5.44 -8.83 9.08
N GLY A 140 -4.58 -7.95 9.60
CA GLY A 140 -4.83 -7.26 10.88
C GLY A 140 -5.99 -6.27 10.86
N ASN A 141 -6.38 -5.80 9.67
CA ASN A 141 -7.49 -4.85 9.48
C ASN A 141 -8.80 -5.53 9.02
N LEU A 142 -8.84 -6.85 8.92
CA LEU A 142 -10.02 -7.65 8.67
C LEU A 142 -10.42 -8.33 9.98
N LEU A 143 -11.43 -7.78 10.66
CA LEU A 143 -11.91 -8.26 11.95
C LEU A 143 -13.14 -9.15 11.73
N LEU A 144 -13.23 -10.26 12.44
CA LEU A 144 -14.38 -11.16 12.40
C LEU A 144 -15.17 -11.05 13.70
N ASN A 145 -16.46 -10.70 13.63
CA ASN A 145 -17.32 -10.74 14.79
C ASN A 145 -17.78 -12.20 15.11
N PRO A 146 -18.44 -12.46 16.23
CA PRO A 146 -18.96 -13.79 16.58
C PRO A 146 -19.87 -14.43 15.54
N ASP A 147 -20.63 -13.60 14.80
CA ASP A 147 -21.52 -14.03 13.71
C ASP A 147 -20.76 -14.31 12.40
N ARG A 148 -19.42 -14.33 12.42
CA ARG A 148 -18.54 -14.51 11.27
C ARG A 148 -18.69 -13.40 10.20
N MET A 149 -19.17 -12.23 10.60
CA MET A 149 -19.21 -11.07 9.74
C MET A 149 -17.85 -10.37 9.76
N VAL A 150 -17.30 -10.13 8.57
CA VAL A 150 -16.05 -9.39 8.40
C VAL A 150 -16.31 -7.90 8.45
N LYS A 151 -15.48 -7.19 9.21
CA LYS A 151 -15.47 -5.74 9.33
C LYS A 151 -14.09 -5.21 8.92
N LEU A 152 -14.04 -4.36 7.90
CA LEU A 152 -12.84 -3.61 7.50
C LEU A 152 -12.59 -2.48 8.49
N ALA A 153 -11.42 -2.48 9.11
CA ALA A 153 -10.97 -1.48 10.07
C ALA A 153 -9.80 -0.67 9.50
N ASP A 154 -9.55 0.50 10.07
CA ASP A 154 -8.38 1.33 9.81
C ASP A 154 -8.18 1.72 8.33
N PHE A 155 -9.09 2.53 7.79
CA PHE A 155 -8.92 3.14 6.47
C PHE A 155 -7.72 4.09 6.47
N GLY A 156 -6.63 3.68 5.80
CA GLY A 156 -5.29 4.28 5.87
C GLY A 156 -5.12 5.62 5.13
N ILE A 157 -6.05 6.56 5.33
CA ILE A 157 -6.00 7.89 4.68
C ILE A 157 -4.76 8.68 5.14
N ALA A 158 -4.28 8.44 6.36
CA ALA A 158 -3.04 9.01 6.87
C ALA A 158 -1.79 8.57 6.08
N LYS A 159 -1.77 7.36 5.53
CA LYS A 159 -0.65 6.81 4.74
C LYS A 159 -0.47 7.47 3.36
N ALA A 160 -1.48 8.14 2.83
CA ALA A 160 -1.38 8.84 1.54
C ALA A 160 -0.29 9.93 1.49
N ALA A 161 0.09 10.48 2.65
CA ALA A 161 1.12 11.51 2.76
C ALA A 161 2.50 10.95 3.13
N GLU A 162 2.58 9.68 3.58
CA GLU A 162 3.83 9.02 3.97
C GLU A 162 4.58 8.37 2.81
N GLN A 163 4.02 8.34 1.60
CA GLN A 163 4.69 7.75 0.43
C GLN A 163 6.07 8.38 0.17
N SER A 164 6.30 9.64 0.60
CA SER A 164 7.62 10.27 0.58
C SER A 164 8.55 9.89 1.76
N ASP A 165 8.03 9.29 2.84
CA ASP A 165 8.78 8.97 4.06
C ASP A 165 8.94 7.47 4.33
N ILE A 166 8.35 6.58 3.54
CA ILE A 166 8.44 5.11 3.69
C ILE A 166 9.90 4.62 3.65
N THR A 167 10.79 5.37 3.03
CA THR A 167 12.23 5.05 2.97
C THR A 167 13.00 5.35 4.24
N LYS A 168 12.42 6.06 5.22
CA LYS A 168 13.16 6.53 6.41
C LYS A 168 12.99 5.70 7.67
N ILE A 169 12.01 4.80 7.75
CA ILE A 169 11.73 4.07 8.99
C ILE A 169 11.83 2.56 8.75
N GLY A 170 12.94 1.97 9.15
CA GLY A 170 13.26 0.54 9.04
C GLY A 170 12.34 -0.44 9.81
N SER A 171 11.18 -0.02 10.32
CA SER A 171 10.25 -0.85 11.11
C SER A 171 8.98 -1.30 10.36
N VAL A 172 8.89 -1.10 9.02
CA VAL A 172 7.63 -1.24 8.26
C VAL A 172 7.56 -2.53 7.44
N LEU A 173 8.46 -3.49 7.65
CA LEU A 173 8.54 -4.70 6.82
C LEU A 173 7.21 -5.48 6.78
N GLY A 174 6.50 -5.61 7.90
CA GLY A 174 5.24 -6.36 7.97
C GLY A 174 4.09 -5.76 7.14
N THR A 175 3.96 -4.43 7.08
CA THR A 175 2.91 -3.77 6.30
C THR A 175 3.29 -3.60 4.83
N ALA A 176 4.59 -3.47 4.51
CA ALA A 176 5.08 -3.33 3.15
C ALA A 176 4.77 -4.56 2.27
N ALA A 177 4.65 -5.74 2.84
CA ALA A 177 4.37 -6.98 2.12
C ALA A 177 3.02 -6.99 1.34
N TYR A 178 2.09 -6.09 1.68
CA TYR A 178 0.78 -5.96 1.03
C TYR A 178 0.72 -4.82 0.01
N LEU A 179 1.82 -4.07 -0.18
CA LEU A 179 1.86 -2.95 -1.12
C LEU A 179 1.75 -3.43 -2.57
N ALA A 180 0.88 -2.77 -3.31
CA ALA A 180 0.76 -2.98 -4.74
C ALA A 180 2.01 -2.45 -5.49
N PRO A 181 2.35 -3.00 -6.67
CA PRO A 181 3.53 -2.58 -7.44
C PRO A 181 3.59 -1.08 -7.73
N GLU A 182 2.46 -0.45 -8.03
CA GLU A 182 2.36 1.00 -8.21
C GLU A 182 2.72 1.77 -6.94
N GLN A 183 2.29 1.29 -5.78
CA GLN A 183 2.64 1.90 -4.49
C GLN A 183 4.12 1.72 -4.15
N ALA A 184 4.70 0.56 -4.47
CA ALA A 184 6.14 0.30 -4.29
C ALA A 184 7.00 1.23 -5.16
N ARG A 185 6.48 1.69 -6.31
CA ARG A 185 7.09 2.70 -7.18
C ARG A 185 6.82 4.13 -6.74
N GLY A 186 6.04 4.37 -5.67
CA GLY A 186 5.67 5.70 -5.20
C GLY A 186 4.51 6.34 -5.96
N GLU A 187 3.79 5.58 -6.79
CA GLU A 187 2.60 6.05 -7.49
C GLU A 187 1.40 6.12 -6.54
N PRO A 188 0.39 6.97 -6.82
CA PRO A 188 -0.79 7.08 -5.96
C PRO A 188 -1.58 5.78 -5.87
N ALA A 189 -1.95 5.39 -4.64
CA ALA A 189 -2.85 4.25 -4.40
C ALA A 189 -4.27 4.56 -4.89
N GLY A 190 -4.87 3.61 -5.59
CA GLY A 190 -6.25 3.64 -6.06
C GLY A 190 -7.06 2.42 -5.60
N PRO A 191 -8.33 2.28 -6.04
CA PRO A 191 -9.13 1.09 -5.79
C PRO A 191 -8.44 -0.21 -6.18
N ALA A 192 -7.77 -0.25 -7.34
CA ALA A 192 -7.03 -1.42 -7.81
C ALA A 192 -5.87 -1.82 -6.88
N SER A 193 -5.29 -0.87 -6.12
CA SER A 193 -4.27 -1.17 -5.11
C SER A 193 -4.86 -1.94 -3.92
N ASP A 194 -6.08 -1.60 -3.48
CA ASP A 194 -6.79 -2.33 -2.42
C ASP A 194 -7.13 -3.76 -2.87
N LEU A 195 -7.52 -3.94 -4.15
CA LEU A 195 -7.80 -5.27 -4.73
C LEU A 195 -6.53 -6.12 -4.80
N TYR A 196 -5.39 -5.54 -5.14
CA TYR A 196 -4.11 -6.23 -5.08
C TYR A 196 -3.78 -6.67 -3.64
N ALA A 197 -3.87 -5.75 -2.68
CA ALA A 197 -3.63 -6.04 -1.27
C ALA A 197 -4.57 -7.13 -0.73
N LEU A 198 -5.85 -7.13 -1.14
CA LEU A 198 -6.79 -8.20 -0.82
C LEU A 198 -6.40 -9.52 -1.52
N GLY A 199 -5.82 -9.48 -2.71
CA GLY A 199 -5.21 -10.63 -3.39
C GLY A 199 -4.04 -11.21 -2.60
N VAL A 200 -3.18 -10.37 -2.00
CA VAL A 200 -2.11 -10.81 -1.09
C VAL A 200 -2.68 -11.47 0.16
N VAL A 201 -3.73 -10.89 0.75
CA VAL A 201 -4.46 -11.51 1.87
C VAL A 201 -5.04 -12.87 1.48
N ALA A 202 -5.67 -12.98 0.30
CA ALA A 202 -6.22 -14.22 -0.22
C ALA A 202 -5.13 -15.30 -0.34
N TYR A 203 -4.00 -14.94 -0.93
CA TYR A 203 -2.85 -15.83 -1.06
C TYR A 203 -2.37 -16.33 0.31
N GLN A 204 -2.25 -15.43 1.28
CA GLN A 204 -1.78 -15.77 2.62
C GLN A 204 -2.79 -16.64 3.39
N LEU A 205 -4.10 -16.36 3.29
CA LEU A 205 -5.14 -17.18 3.92
C LEU A 205 -5.14 -18.61 3.38
N LEU A 206 -4.88 -18.80 2.09
CA LEU A 206 -4.92 -20.10 1.41
C LEU A 206 -3.60 -20.87 1.52
N ALA A 207 -2.44 -20.21 1.38
CA ALA A 207 -1.12 -20.84 1.35
C ALA A 207 -0.34 -20.72 2.66
N GLY A 208 -0.79 -19.93 3.64
CA GLY A 208 -0.11 -19.69 4.91
C GLY A 208 1.16 -18.84 4.80
N ARG A 209 1.47 -18.33 3.62
CA ARG A 209 2.66 -17.51 3.35
C ARG A 209 2.35 -16.36 2.41
N LEU A 210 3.20 -15.36 2.39
CA LEU A 210 3.12 -14.25 1.45
C LEU A 210 3.47 -14.70 0.02
N PRO A 211 2.91 -14.03 -1.03
CA PRO A 211 3.26 -14.30 -2.42
C PRO A 211 4.74 -14.03 -2.73
N TYR A 212 5.31 -13.02 -2.09
CA TYR A 212 6.72 -12.65 -2.20
C TYR A 212 7.36 -12.59 -0.81
N ASP A 213 8.47 -13.29 -0.63
CA ASP A 213 9.29 -13.23 0.58
C ASP A 213 10.39 -12.18 0.39
N ALA A 214 10.07 -10.95 0.77
CA ALA A 214 10.91 -9.78 0.55
C ALA A 214 11.52 -9.28 1.86
N ALA A 215 12.83 -9.04 1.87
CA ALA A 215 13.54 -8.50 3.04
C ALA A 215 13.43 -6.96 3.15
N SER A 216 13.02 -6.27 2.09
CA SER A 216 12.88 -4.81 2.03
C SER A 216 11.86 -4.39 0.97
N LEU A 217 11.44 -3.11 0.99
CA LEU A 217 10.57 -2.55 -0.05
C LEU A 217 11.20 -2.63 -1.45
N THR A 218 12.50 -2.37 -1.55
CA THR A 218 13.24 -2.48 -2.82
C THR A 218 13.28 -3.92 -3.31
N ASP A 219 13.44 -4.88 -2.39
CA ASP A 219 13.42 -6.30 -2.74
C ASP A 219 12.03 -6.74 -3.16
N LEU A 220 10.96 -6.26 -2.49
CA LEU A 220 9.58 -6.50 -2.89
C LEU A 220 9.34 -6.00 -4.32
N ALA A 221 9.71 -4.76 -4.63
CA ALA A 221 9.55 -4.20 -5.97
C ALA A 221 10.28 -5.04 -7.01
N ARG A 222 11.53 -5.46 -6.72
CA ARG A 222 12.32 -6.33 -7.59
C ARG A 222 11.65 -7.69 -7.83
N LEU A 223 11.10 -8.32 -6.77
CA LEU A 223 10.41 -9.61 -6.88
C LEU A 223 9.11 -9.50 -7.68
N GLN A 224 8.33 -8.43 -7.45
CA GLN A 224 7.13 -8.12 -8.22
C GLN A 224 7.43 -7.86 -9.72
N GLU A 225 8.62 -7.33 -10.03
CA GLU A 225 9.09 -7.11 -11.40
C GLU A 225 9.62 -8.39 -12.06
N ALA A 226 10.19 -9.29 -11.30
CA ALA A 226 10.77 -10.54 -11.79
C ALA A 226 9.73 -11.53 -12.32
N GLY A 227 8.48 -11.45 -11.86
CA GLY A 227 7.40 -12.31 -12.33
C GLY A 227 6.28 -12.52 -11.31
N PRO A 228 5.24 -13.29 -11.69
CA PRO A 228 4.14 -13.63 -10.80
C PRO A 228 4.60 -14.55 -9.66
N PRO A 229 3.86 -14.56 -8.53
CA PRO A 229 4.16 -15.48 -7.44
C PRO A 229 3.85 -16.93 -7.83
N PRO A 230 4.38 -17.93 -7.09
CA PRO A 230 4.04 -19.33 -7.33
C PRO A 230 2.54 -19.60 -7.29
N ARG A 231 2.07 -20.52 -8.12
CA ARG A 231 0.63 -20.84 -8.23
C ARG A 231 0.08 -21.42 -6.94
N LEU A 232 -1.09 -20.96 -6.52
CA LEU A 232 -1.74 -21.40 -5.27
C LEU A 232 -2.18 -22.86 -5.32
N ASP A 233 -2.67 -23.35 -6.45
CA ASP A 233 -3.11 -24.72 -6.63
C ASP A 233 -1.97 -25.75 -6.62
N GLU A 234 -0.73 -25.31 -6.86
CA GLU A 234 0.47 -26.13 -6.71
C GLU A 234 0.97 -26.17 -5.26
N LEU A 235 0.71 -25.09 -4.50
CA LEU A 235 1.21 -24.93 -3.13
C LEU A 235 0.26 -25.44 -2.05
N ALA A 236 -1.04 -25.29 -2.28
CA ALA A 236 -2.08 -25.58 -1.30
C ALA A 236 -3.06 -26.63 -1.85
N SER A 237 -2.95 -27.85 -1.34
CA SER A 237 -3.88 -28.91 -1.65
C SER A 237 -5.29 -28.52 -1.19
N GLY A 238 -6.27 -28.54 -2.11
CA GLY A 238 -7.65 -28.15 -1.81
C GLY A 238 -8.02 -26.74 -2.29
N VAL A 239 -7.11 -26.02 -2.93
CA VAL A 239 -7.42 -24.78 -3.68
C VAL A 239 -7.76 -25.16 -5.12
N PRO A 240 -9.00 -24.92 -5.61
CA PRO A 240 -9.35 -25.18 -6.98
C PRO A 240 -8.48 -24.34 -7.95
N PRO A 241 -8.04 -24.89 -9.10
CA PRO A 241 -7.26 -24.12 -10.10
C PRO A 241 -7.94 -22.83 -10.53
N ALA A 242 -9.26 -22.82 -10.69
CA ALA A 242 -10.03 -21.63 -11.02
C ALA A 242 -9.96 -20.55 -9.93
N LEU A 243 -9.92 -20.94 -8.65
CA LEU A 243 -9.73 -20.01 -7.54
C LEU A 243 -8.30 -19.46 -7.53
N ALA A 244 -7.31 -20.30 -7.80
CA ALA A 244 -5.92 -19.87 -7.94
C ALA A 244 -5.77 -18.81 -9.05
N LEU A 245 -6.43 -18.98 -10.20
CA LEU A 245 -6.48 -18.00 -11.30
C LEU A 245 -7.17 -16.71 -10.86
N ALA A 246 -8.26 -16.78 -10.10
CA ALA A 246 -8.95 -15.59 -9.61
C ALA A 246 -8.05 -14.76 -8.67
N VAL A 247 -7.31 -15.41 -7.77
CA VAL A 247 -6.34 -14.72 -6.90
C VAL A 247 -5.17 -14.17 -7.71
N ALA A 248 -4.68 -14.92 -8.66
CA ALA A 248 -3.60 -14.50 -9.54
C ALA A 248 -3.94 -13.23 -10.34
N ARG A 249 -5.19 -13.10 -10.85
CA ARG A 249 -5.65 -11.89 -11.53
C ARG A 249 -5.62 -10.67 -10.59
N ALA A 250 -6.00 -10.81 -9.32
CA ALA A 250 -5.90 -9.73 -8.35
C ALA A 250 -4.44 -9.30 -8.12
N LEU A 251 -3.49 -10.24 -8.21
CA LEU A 251 -2.06 -10.02 -8.04
C LEU A 251 -1.35 -9.57 -9.32
N HIS A 252 -2.09 -9.25 -10.39
CA HIS A 252 -1.48 -8.79 -11.63
C HIS A 252 -0.69 -7.49 -11.41
N ARG A 253 0.48 -7.38 -12.07
CA ARG A 253 1.38 -6.22 -11.93
C ARG A 253 0.73 -4.94 -12.43
N ASP A 254 0.08 -4.99 -13.61
CA ASP A 254 -0.65 -3.87 -14.17
C ASP A 254 -2.02 -3.74 -13.49
N PRO A 255 -2.34 -2.58 -12.88
CA PRO A 255 -3.66 -2.33 -12.30
C PRO A 255 -4.83 -2.51 -13.29
N ALA A 256 -4.61 -2.27 -14.58
CA ALA A 256 -5.65 -2.39 -15.62
C ALA A 256 -6.02 -3.85 -15.94
N GLU A 257 -5.12 -4.79 -15.67
CA GLU A 257 -5.35 -6.23 -15.85
C GLU A 257 -6.00 -6.90 -14.64
N ARG A 258 -6.14 -6.18 -13.53
CA ARG A 258 -6.86 -6.63 -12.33
C ARG A 258 -8.37 -6.57 -12.54
N TYR A 259 -9.13 -6.65 -11.51
CA TYR A 259 -10.58 -6.47 -11.52
C TYR A 259 -10.94 -4.98 -11.64
N ALA A 260 -11.99 -4.66 -12.38
CA ALA A 260 -12.47 -3.30 -12.56
C ALA A 260 -12.98 -2.71 -11.22
N ASP A 261 -13.62 -3.54 -10.40
CA ASP A 261 -14.10 -3.19 -9.07
C ASP A 261 -14.09 -4.40 -8.11
N ALA A 262 -14.40 -4.17 -6.85
CA ALA A 262 -14.42 -5.21 -5.83
C ALA A 262 -15.60 -6.19 -6.00
N ALA A 263 -16.69 -5.80 -6.64
CA ALA A 263 -17.83 -6.68 -6.90
C ALA A 263 -17.49 -7.73 -7.98
N GLU A 264 -16.73 -7.34 -9.02
CA GLU A 264 -16.20 -8.28 -10.00
C GLU A 264 -15.24 -9.28 -9.32
N MET A 265 -14.36 -8.81 -8.44
CA MET A 265 -13.46 -9.69 -7.67
C MET A 265 -14.24 -10.66 -6.77
N GLU A 266 -15.28 -10.21 -6.04
CA GLU A 266 -16.15 -11.10 -5.24
C GLU A 266 -16.72 -12.22 -6.10
N THR A 267 -17.28 -11.86 -7.26
CA THR A 267 -17.87 -12.82 -8.18
C THR A 267 -16.85 -13.85 -8.66
N ALA A 268 -15.67 -13.40 -9.09
CA ALA A 268 -14.60 -14.25 -9.54
C ALA A 268 -14.08 -15.23 -8.48
N LEU A 269 -13.94 -14.77 -7.23
CA LEU A 269 -13.54 -15.63 -6.11
C LEU A 269 -14.59 -16.71 -5.81
N ARG A 270 -15.87 -16.36 -5.79
CA ARG A 270 -16.98 -17.31 -5.57
C ARG A 270 -17.10 -18.32 -6.72
N ASP A 271 -16.94 -17.88 -7.95
CA ASP A 271 -16.97 -18.74 -9.12
C ASP A 271 -15.72 -19.63 -9.20
N GLY A 272 -14.55 -19.09 -8.88
CA GLY A 272 -13.32 -19.84 -8.75
C GLY A 272 -13.42 -20.98 -7.73
N LEU A 273 -14.05 -20.73 -6.57
CA LEU A 273 -14.33 -21.77 -5.58
C LEU A 273 -15.21 -22.90 -6.13
N ARG A 274 -16.13 -22.59 -7.08
CA ARG A 274 -17.00 -23.56 -7.75
C ARG A 274 -16.35 -24.20 -8.98
N GLY A 275 -15.08 -23.93 -9.25
CA GLY A 275 -14.32 -24.45 -10.39
C GLY A 275 -14.59 -23.71 -11.70
N ARG A 276 -15.22 -22.52 -11.67
CA ARG A 276 -15.44 -21.67 -12.84
C ARG A 276 -14.33 -20.63 -12.94
N ALA A 277 -13.54 -20.68 -14.01
CA ALA A 277 -12.47 -19.72 -14.23
C ALA A 277 -13.04 -18.31 -14.53
N PRO A 278 -12.37 -17.21 -14.11
CA PRO A 278 -12.77 -15.86 -14.45
C PRO A 278 -12.69 -15.63 -15.97
N GLU A 279 -13.65 -14.90 -16.53
CA GLU A 279 -13.61 -14.51 -17.94
C GLU A 279 -12.41 -13.56 -18.17
N GLY A 280 -11.60 -13.84 -19.18
CA GLY A 280 -10.40 -13.06 -19.55
C GLY A 280 -9.08 -13.52 -18.92
N GLY A 281 -9.11 -14.48 -18.00
CA GLY A 281 -7.89 -15.11 -17.47
C GLY A 281 -7.50 -16.33 -18.31
N THR A 282 -6.84 -16.13 -19.45
CA THR A 282 -6.35 -17.26 -20.24
C THR A 282 -5.10 -17.86 -19.57
N GLU A 283 -5.04 -19.18 -19.50
CA GLU A 283 -3.81 -19.95 -19.14
C GLU A 283 -2.59 -19.49 -19.98
N ALA A 284 -2.84 -18.86 -21.15
CA ALA A 284 -1.84 -18.28 -22.03
C ALA A 284 -0.98 -17.18 -21.37
N THR A 285 -1.50 -16.42 -20.39
CA THR A 285 -0.72 -15.33 -19.75
C THR A 285 0.39 -15.86 -18.85
N TRP A 286 0.23 -17.07 -18.30
CA TRP A 286 1.25 -17.73 -17.47
C TRP A 286 2.23 -18.54 -18.32
N ALA A 287 1.79 -19.15 -19.42
CA ALA A 287 2.63 -19.94 -20.33
C ALA A 287 3.64 -19.07 -21.11
N MET A 288 3.32 -17.79 -21.40
CA MET A 288 4.22 -16.88 -22.11
C MET A 288 5.47 -16.47 -21.33
N SER A 289 5.46 -16.62 -19.99
CA SER A 289 6.64 -16.29 -19.16
C SER A 289 7.71 -17.40 -19.17
N GLU A 290 7.35 -18.64 -19.48
CA GLU A 290 8.31 -19.77 -19.58
C GLU A 290 8.92 -19.92 -20.98
N ASP A 291 8.19 -19.55 -22.04
CA ASP A 291 8.66 -19.73 -23.43
C ASP A 291 9.64 -18.64 -23.91
N ASP A 292 9.61 -17.42 -23.35
CA ASP A 292 10.53 -16.35 -23.76
C ASP A 292 11.99 -16.63 -23.38
N THR A 293 12.23 -17.51 -22.41
CA THR A 293 13.59 -17.96 -22.06
C THR A 293 14.10 -19.12 -22.95
N ALA A 294 13.21 -19.86 -23.57
CA ALA A 294 13.56 -20.96 -24.50
C ALA A 294 13.80 -20.46 -25.94
N ALA A 295 13.07 -19.42 -26.38
CA ALA A 295 13.18 -18.86 -27.73
C ALA A 295 14.51 -18.17 -28.01
N THR A 296 15.18 -17.61 -26.98
CA THR A 296 16.50 -16.96 -27.13
C THR A 296 17.66 -17.95 -27.31
N ARG A 297 17.46 -19.25 -27.07
CA ARG A 297 18.49 -20.30 -27.28
C ARG A 297 18.40 -21.01 -28.63
N ALA A 298 17.33 -20.81 -29.41
CA ALA A 298 17.09 -21.56 -30.66
C ALA A 298 17.40 -20.79 -31.95
N MET A 299 17.86 -19.55 -31.92
CA MET A 299 18.29 -18.81 -33.11
C MET A 299 19.77 -18.96 -33.44
N GLY A 300 20.20 -20.19 -33.64
CA GLY A 300 21.56 -20.49 -34.07
C GLY A 300 21.65 -21.79 -34.87
N ALA A 301 20.93 -21.92 -35.99
CA ALA A 301 21.34 -22.83 -37.11
C ALA A 301 20.42 -22.67 -38.32
N THR A 302 20.96 -22.04 -39.37
CA THR A 302 20.93 -22.29 -40.83
C THR A 302 19.65 -22.77 -41.56
N SER A 303 19.23 -21.92 -42.46
CA SER A 303 18.97 -22.08 -43.90
C SER A 303 18.28 -23.34 -44.44
N ALA A 304 17.16 -23.19 -45.13
CA ALA A 304 16.98 -23.68 -46.51
C ALA A 304 15.73 -23.07 -47.18
N THR A 305 15.95 -22.54 -48.34
CA THR A 305 15.03 -21.97 -49.32
C THR A 305 14.09 -23.03 -49.89
N SER A 306 12.80 -22.73 -50.07
CA SER A 306 11.98 -23.31 -51.15
C SER A 306 10.81 -22.42 -51.52
N ALA A 307 10.57 -22.39 -52.85
CA ALA A 307 9.81 -21.45 -53.61
C ALA A 307 8.29 -21.62 -53.56
N MET A 308 7.62 -20.52 -53.98
CA MET A 308 6.19 -20.26 -54.20
C MET A 308 5.46 -21.28 -55.09
N PRO A 309 4.13 -21.25 -55.13
CA PRO A 309 3.46 -20.44 -56.15
C PRO A 309 2.29 -19.54 -55.68
N ARG A 310 2.10 -18.48 -56.47
CA ARG A 310 1.00 -17.52 -56.42
C ARG A 310 -0.28 -18.10 -57.00
N GLU A 311 -1.40 -17.88 -56.31
CA GLU A 311 -2.71 -17.83 -56.98
C GLU A 311 -3.48 -16.57 -56.52
N ARG A 312 -4.07 -15.88 -57.52
CA ARG A 312 -4.95 -14.73 -57.35
C ARG A 312 -6.39 -15.20 -57.29
N PRO A 313 -7.26 -14.57 -56.50
CA PRO A 313 -8.68 -14.55 -56.82
C PRO A 313 -9.21 -13.17 -57.19
N SER A 314 -10.14 -13.26 -58.07
CA SER A 314 -10.86 -12.27 -58.84
C SER A 314 -11.72 -11.30 -58.03
N GLN A 315 -11.84 -10.12 -58.61
CA GLN A 315 -12.73 -9.02 -58.21
C GLN A 315 -14.21 -9.37 -58.38
N VAL A 316 -15.02 -9.05 -57.37
CA VAL A 316 -16.46 -8.76 -57.57
C VAL A 316 -16.74 -7.38 -56.98
N ARG A 317 -16.94 -6.44 -57.90
CA ARG A 317 -17.45 -5.10 -57.62
C ARG A 317 -18.95 -5.18 -57.29
N ARG A 318 -19.35 -4.68 -56.11
CA ARG A 318 -20.70 -4.18 -55.90
C ARG A 318 -20.63 -2.70 -55.57
N ARG A 319 -21.24 -1.92 -56.50
CA ARG A 319 -21.45 -0.49 -56.43
C ARG A 319 -22.58 -0.22 -55.45
N LEU A 320 -22.35 0.62 -54.43
CA LEU A 320 -23.40 1.27 -53.63
C LEU A 320 -23.18 2.78 -53.73
N GLU A 321 -24.27 3.48 -54.02
CA GLU A 321 -24.36 4.92 -54.19
C GLU A 321 -24.21 5.67 -52.85
N PRO A 322 -23.75 6.93 -52.86
CA PRO A 322 -23.56 7.70 -51.65
C PRO A 322 -24.84 8.38 -51.20
N LEU A 323 -25.10 8.32 -49.89
CA LEU A 323 -26.09 9.16 -49.21
C LEU A 323 -25.40 10.42 -48.73
N ASP A 324 -26.02 11.57 -48.97
CA ASP A 324 -25.59 12.93 -48.63
C ASP A 324 -25.36 13.13 -47.13
N GLU A 325 -24.16 13.54 -46.77
CA GLU A 325 -23.86 14.09 -45.43
C GLU A 325 -23.95 15.63 -45.43
N PRO A 326 -24.57 16.24 -44.46
CA PRO A 326 -24.55 17.69 -44.32
C PRO A 326 -23.19 18.20 -43.76
N ALA A 327 -22.67 19.25 -44.36
CA ALA A 327 -21.40 19.90 -44.09
C ALA A 327 -21.25 20.36 -42.62
N PRO A 328 -20.06 20.19 -41.96
CA PRO A 328 -19.82 20.70 -40.63
C PRO A 328 -19.52 22.21 -40.62
N ALA A 329 -20.13 22.90 -39.64
CA ALA A 329 -19.97 24.32 -39.39
C ALA A 329 -18.51 24.72 -39.09
N ARG A 330 -18.03 25.78 -39.76
CA ARG A 330 -16.69 26.38 -39.59
C ARG A 330 -16.50 26.92 -38.18
N ARG A 331 -15.49 26.42 -37.46
CA ARG A 331 -14.97 27.06 -36.22
C ARG A 331 -14.08 28.27 -36.57
N PRO A 332 -14.15 29.37 -35.79
CA PRO A 332 -13.27 30.53 -36.01
C PRO A 332 -11.81 30.18 -35.60
N PRO A 333 -10.81 30.91 -36.19
CA PRO A 333 -9.40 30.65 -35.97
C PRO A 333 -8.96 30.99 -34.54
N ARG A 334 -8.24 30.07 -33.89
CA ARG A 334 -7.56 30.31 -32.61
C ARG A 334 -6.33 31.20 -32.85
N ARG A 335 -6.22 32.29 -32.07
CA ARG A 335 -5.02 33.10 -31.99
C ARG A 335 -3.85 32.28 -31.45
N PRO A 336 -2.63 32.44 -31.94
CA PRO A 336 -1.45 31.78 -31.41
C PRO A 336 -1.12 32.35 -30.00
N SER A 337 -1.01 31.42 -29.05
CA SER A 337 -0.52 31.69 -27.69
C SER A 337 0.98 31.92 -27.75
N ALA A 338 1.45 33.02 -27.15
CA ALA A 338 2.85 33.39 -27.05
C ALA A 338 3.64 32.34 -26.29
N ALA A 339 4.81 31.96 -26.78
CA ALA A 339 5.76 31.07 -26.16
C ALA A 339 6.28 31.63 -24.83
N PRO A 340 6.45 30.83 -23.78
CA PRO A 340 7.09 31.28 -22.55
C PRO A 340 8.60 31.48 -22.76
N PRO A 341 9.22 32.45 -22.05
CA PRO A 341 10.64 32.72 -22.18
C PRO A 341 11.51 31.55 -21.66
N PRO A 342 12.74 31.40 -22.18
CA PRO A 342 13.63 30.32 -21.80
C PRO A 342 14.06 30.45 -20.33
N ARG A 343 13.88 29.35 -19.57
CA ARG A 343 14.43 29.22 -18.21
C ARG A 343 15.94 29.08 -18.32
N LYS A 344 16.66 30.00 -17.70
CA LYS A 344 18.11 29.90 -17.47
C LYS A 344 18.36 28.72 -16.48
N ASP A 345 19.06 27.72 -16.95
CA ASP A 345 19.65 26.69 -16.11
C ASP A 345 20.66 27.36 -15.15
N ARG A 346 20.33 27.38 -13.88
CA ARG A 346 21.26 27.73 -12.81
C ARG A 346 21.84 26.44 -12.20
N GLY A 347 23.05 26.15 -12.55
CA GLY A 347 24.10 25.70 -11.68
C GLY A 347 24.03 24.32 -11.09
N GLY A 348 24.78 23.38 -11.71
CA GLY A 348 25.13 22.08 -11.16
C GLY A 348 26.00 22.09 -9.87
N LEU A 349 26.26 23.25 -9.26
CA LEU A 349 27.12 23.36 -8.07
C LEU A 349 26.44 22.82 -6.80
N GLY A 350 25.14 23.04 -6.64
CA GLY A 350 24.38 22.59 -5.46
C GLY A 350 24.33 21.06 -5.28
N LYS A 351 24.39 20.31 -6.37
CA LYS A 351 24.40 18.83 -6.30
C LYS A 351 25.72 18.27 -5.79
N TRP A 352 26.83 18.91 -6.12
CA TRP A 352 28.16 18.51 -5.64
C TRP A 352 28.40 18.87 -4.18
N VAL A 353 27.86 20.00 -3.72
CA VAL A 353 27.90 20.41 -2.30
C VAL A 353 27.08 19.46 -1.43
N ALA A 354 25.88 19.06 -1.89
CA ALA A 354 25.07 18.08 -1.19
C ALA A 354 25.75 16.69 -1.10
N LEU A 355 26.42 16.26 -2.16
CA LEU A 355 27.17 14.99 -2.17
C LEU A 355 28.35 15.00 -1.20
N LEU A 356 29.10 16.11 -1.14
CA LEU A 356 30.23 16.27 -0.21
C LEU A 356 29.77 16.31 1.25
N LEU A 357 28.61 16.90 1.54
CA LEU A 357 28.00 16.92 2.89
C LEU A 357 27.59 15.51 3.35
N VAL A 358 27.00 14.71 2.46
CA VAL A 358 26.63 13.31 2.76
C VAL A 358 27.88 12.46 2.99
N LEU A 359 28.96 12.65 2.21
CA LEU A 359 30.21 11.93 2.39
C LEU A 359 30.93 12.33 3.70
N ALA A 360 30.89 13.59 4.10
CA ALA A 360 31.45 14.05 5.36
C ALA A 360 30.69 13.48 6.58
N LEU A 361 29.36 13.42 6.53
CA LEU A 361 28.52 12.81 7.58
C LEU A 361 28.74 11.28 7.66
N ALA A 362 28.91 10.61 6.53
CA ALA A 362 29.21 9.16 6.51
C ALA A 362 30.60 8.87 7.11
N ALA A 363 31.60 9.71 6.82
CA ALA A 363 32.96 9.57 7.36
C ALA A 363 32.98 9.82 8.88
N ALA A 364 32.24 10.83 9.38
CA ALA A 364 32.11 11.11 10.81
C ALA A 364 31.38 9.97 11.55
N GLY A 365 30.32 9.41 10.95
CA GLY A 365 29.59 8.25 11.49
C GLY A 365 30.47 6.99 11.56
N PHE A 366 31.29 6.74 10.53
CA PHE A 366 32.23 5.60 10.49
C PHE A 366 33.38 5.75 11.51
N ALA A 367 33.92 6.95 11.65
CA ALA A 367 34.94 7.22 12.67
C ALA A 367 34.39 7.05 14.10
N GLY A 368 33.16 7.51 14.37
CA GLY A 368 32.46 7.29 15.61
C GLY A 368 32.19 5.81 15.91
N TYR A 369 31.83 5.03 14.89
CA TYR A 369 31.63 3.58 15.01
C TYR A 369 32.93 2.83 15.32
N GLN A 370 34.06 3.19 14.69
CA GLN A 370 35.37 2.59 14.99
C GLN A 370 35.84 2.94 16.42
N ALA A 371 35.66 4.19 16.86
CA ALA A 371 35.99 4.61 18.21
C ALA A 371 35.18 3.86 19.29
N LEU A 372 33.95 3.45 18.98
CA LEU A 372 33.11 2.61 19.83
C LEU A 372 33.54 1.14 19.89
N GLN A 373 34.15 0.61 18.83
CA GLN A 373 34.66 -0.76 18.82
C GLN A 373 36.02 -0.92 19.54
N ASP A 374 36.87 0.10 19.51
CA ASP A 374 38.17 0.08 20.17
C ASP A 374 38.14 0.40 21.67
N SER A 375 37.03 0.92 22.20
CA SER A 375 36.91 1.28 23.62
C SER A 375 36.21 0.20 24.45
N GLY A 376 36.91 -0.88 24.71
CA GLY A 376 36.67 -1.74 25.85
C GLY A 376 37.02 -1.02 27.17
N GLY A 377 36.09 -0.27 27.76
CA GLY A 377 36.13 0.22 29.11
C GLY A 377 36.79 1.57 29.33
N SER A 378 36.02 2.67 29.38
CA SER A 378 36.18 3.85 30.26
C SER A 378 35.19 4.95 29.87
N GLY A 379 34.23 5.28 30.69
CA GLY A 379 33.01 6.04 30.20
C GLY A 379 33.04 7.46 30.59
N PRO A 380 33.25 8.45 31.22
CA PRO A 380 32.72 9.81 31.05
C PRO A 380 33.56 10.82 30.25
N GLN A 381 34.85 10.64 30.08
CA GLN A 381 35.71 11.65 29.44
C GLN A 381 35.53 11.73 27.89
N LEU A 382 35.19 10.66 27.22
CA LEU A 382 34.91 10.63 25.77
C LEU A 382 33.70 11.46 25.32
N ARG A 383 32.75 11.69 26.21
CA ARG A 383 31.54 12.51 25.94
C ARG A 383 31.84 14.00 25.79
N GLU A 384 32.81 14.51 26.52
CA GLU A 384 33.20 15.94 26.47
C GLU A 384 34.08 16.23 25.25
N GLU A 385 34.96 15.32 24.89
CA GLU A 385 35.88 15.50 23.77
C GLU A 385 35.14 15.42 22.42
N VAL A 386 34.20 14.49 22.25
CA VAL A 386 33.35 14.38 21.06
C VAL A 386 32.41 15.59 20.93
N ARG A 387 31.94 16.12 22.07
CA ARG A 387 31.08 17.32 22.09
C ARG A 387 31.86 18.58 21.71
N GLY A 388 33.14 18.66 22.10
CA GLY A 388 34.04 19.74 21.73
C GLY A 388 34.30 19.77 20.23
N GLN A 389 34.68 18.65 19.63
CA GLN A 389 34.95 18.53 18.19
C GLN A 389 33.71 18.74 17.32
N ALA A 390 32.53 18.32 17.77
CA ALA A 390 31.28 18.54 17.05
C ALA A 390 30.87 20.02 17.05
N ASN A 391 31.10 20.76 18.13
CA ASN A 391 30.82 22.18 18.21
C ASN A 391 31.78 23.00 17.33
N GLU A 392 33.07 22.63 17.33
CA GLU A 392 34.09 23.30 16.47
C GLU A 392 33.79 23.12 14.98
N ALA A 393 33.36 21.92 14.55
CA ALA A 393 32.92 21.67 13.18
C ALA A 393 31.64 22.44 12.78
N VAL A 394 30.72 22.65 13.72
CA VAL A 394 29.50 23.45 13.50
C VAL A 394 29.84 24.95 13.34
N ASP A 395 30.77 25.46 14.13
CA ASP A 395 31.17 26.87 14.06
C ASP A 395 31.97 27.15 12.79
N GLU A 396 32.82 26.22 12.34
CA GLU A 396 33.54 26.30 11.07
C GLU A 396 32.58 26.27 9.87
N LEU A 397 31.56 25.43 9.91
CA LEU A 397 30.49 25.39 8.91
C LEU A 397 29.65 26.68 8.88
N ARG A 398 29.41 27.29 10.02
CA ARG A 398 28.69 28.57 10.13
C ARG A 398 29.48 29.70 9.50
N GLY A 399 30.81 29.76 9.73
CA GLY A 399 31.71 30.72 9.08
C GLY A 399 31.71 30.56 7.55
N LEU A 400 31.77 29.33 7.03
CA LEU A 400 31.74 29.06 5.59
C LEU A 400 30.40 29.43 4.93
N ILE A 401 29.29 29.31 5.66
CA ILE A 401 27.97 29.73 5.17
C ILE A 401 27.83 31.22 5.14
N GLU A 402 28.31 31.94 6.15
CA GLU A 402 28.28 33.42 6.21
C GLU A 402 29.15 34.04 5.13
N ASP A 403 30.33 33.48 4.85
CA ASP A 403 31.23 33.97 3.79
C ASP A 403 30.67 33.78 2.36
N ASN A 404 29.83 32.72 2.13
CA ASN A 404 29.22 32.46 0.81
C ASN A 404 27.83 33.04 0.63
N THR A 405 27.25 33.73 1.63
CA THR A 405 25.93 34.37 1.52
C THR A 405 26.00 35.91 1.34
N GLN A 406 27.22 36.47 1.30
CA GLN A 406 27.44 37.91 1.09
C GLN A 406 27.86 38.30 -0.34
N GLU A 407 27.71 37.39 -1.35
CA GLU A 407 27.82 37.74 -2.79
C GLU A 407 26.47 37.70 -3.55
#